data_e57bc982371a27c9d317acea93608d72
#
_entry.id   e57bc982371a27c9d317acea93608d72
#
_cell.length_a   1.000
_cell.length_b   1.000
_cell.length_c   1.000
_cell.angle_alpha   90.00
_cell.angle_beta   90.00
_cell.angle_gamma   90.00
#
_symmetry.space_group_name_H-M   'P 1'
#
loop_
_entity.id
_entity.type
_entity.pdbx_description
1 polymer ?
#
loop_
_entity_poly.entity_id
_entity_poly.type
_entity_poly.pdbx_seq_one_letter_code
_entity_poly.pdbx_strand_id
1 'polypeptide(L)'
;MGKESHYSSKKDRVFVRAIAGEYSLKDELRRLRSMPRVIKGKDLLFNDGPQSFSKHFIEPVDGMTQTQHVHLEEYGPGGRTQKHGHVNEAAFYILDGKGYEIHDGIRYDWSAGDVAIVHMNCVHQHFNADGMKPARALVLKPKPMLMFMNMLFQKSVIPRPTDPTPEGRGFVPRHFEEDLNHPK
;
A
#
# COMPACT_ATOMS: atom_id res chain seq x y z
N MET A 1 5.71 -1.94 -22.51
CA MET A 1 4.76 -2.94 -22.00
C MET A 1 4.35 -2.47 -20.61
N GLY A 2 3.12 -1.98 -20.45
CA GLY A 2 2.60 -1.57 -19.18
C GLY A 2 2.55 -2.78 -18.23
N LYS A 3 3.08 -2.65 -17.03
CA LYS A 3 2.87 -3.66 -15.98
C LYS A 3 1.37 -3.77 -15.79
N GLU A 4 0.81 -4.95 -16.02
CA GLU A 4 -0.57 -5.24 -15.68
C GLU A 4 -0.81 -4.84 -14.23
N SER A 5 -1.94 -4.17 -13.97
CA SER A 5 -2.25 -3.77 -12.61
C SER A 5 -2.27 -4.99 -11.71
N HIS A 6 -1.86 -4.85 -10.46
CA HIS A 6 -1.93 -5.88 -9.42
C HIS A 6 -3.29 -6.62 -9.36
N TYR A 7 -4.30 -6.07 -9.97
CA TYR A 7 -5.68 -6.53 -9.95
C TYR A 7 -6.10 -7.30 -11.21
N SER A 8 -5.19 -7.42 -12.20
CA SER A 8 -5.48 -8.17 -13.41
C SER A 8 -5.53 -9.67 -13.09
N SER A 9 -6.75 -10.15 -12.93
CA SER A 9 -7.15 -11.51 -13.23
C SER A 9 -6.41 -12.67 -12.56
N LYS A 10 -6.26 -12.70 -11.23
CA LYS A 10 -6.13 -14.02 -10.61
C LYS A 10 -7.49 -14.73 -10.67
N LYS A 11 -7.57 -15.82 -11.43
CA LYS A 11 -8.78 -16.62 -11.65
C LYS A 11 -9.37 -17.26 -10.39
N ASP A 12 -8.67 -17.17 -9.25
CA ASP A 12 -9.00 -17.88 -8.01
C ASP A 12 -9.57 -17.00 -6.89
N ARG A 13 -10.22 -15.90 -7.25
CA ARG A 13 -10.91 -15.06 -6.26
C ARG A 13 -12.14 -15.79 -5.70
N VAL A 14 -12.39 -15.65 -4.40
CA VAL A 14 -13.52 -16.30 -3.70
C VAL A 14 -14.86 -16.07 -4.39
N PHE A 15 -15.17 -14.85 -4.79
CA PHE A 15 -16.42 -14.54 -5.44
C PHE A 15 -16.54 -15.14 -6.87
N VAL A 16 -15.41 -15.34 -7.57
CA VAL A 16 -15.41 -16.01 -8.89
C VAL A 16 -15.76 -17.48 -8.72
N ARG A 17 -15.25 -18.14 -7.68
CA ARG A 17 -15.61 -19.53 -7.36
C ARG A 17 -17.09 -19.67 -7.03
N ALA A 18 -17.63 -18.74 -6.23
CA ALA A 18 -19.07 -18.72 -5.91
C ALA A 18 -19.94 -18.57 -7.16
N ILE A 19 -19.58 -17.68 -8.08
CA ILE A 19 -20.26 -17.49 -9.37
C ILE A 19 -20.18 -18.74 -10.25
N ALA A 20 -19.06 -19.47 -10.19
CA ALA A 20 -18.88 -20.73 -10.93
C ALA A 20 -19.70 -21.90 -10.38
N GLY A 21 -20.53 -21.70 -9.37
CA GLY A 21 -21.44 -22.71 -8.83
C GLY A 21 -20.94 -23.45 -7.59
N GLU A 22 -19.83 -23.03 -7.03
CA GLU A 22 -19.28 -23.59 -5.79
C GLU A 22 -19.90 -22.89 -4.56
N TYR A 23 -21.17 -23.13 -4.32
CA TYR A 23 -21.92 -22.46 -3.24
C TYR A 23 -21.61 -22.98 -1.84
N SER A 24 -20.77 -24.00 -1.69
CA SER A 24 -20.40 -24.53 -0.39
C SER A 24 -19.32 -23.67 0.28
N LEU A 25 -19.68 -23.00 1.35
CA LEU A 25 -18.71 -22.27 2.19
C LEU A 25 -17.72 -23.20 2.93
N LYS A 26 -17.95 -24.53 2.95
CA LYS A 26 -17.06 -25.47 3.64
C LYS A 26 -15.65 -25.50 3.05
N ASP A 27 -15.55 -25.51 1.74
CA ASP A 27 -14.26 -25.53 1.06
C ASP A 27 -13.54 -24.19 1.22
N GLU A 28 -14.26 -23.08 1.13
CA GLU A 28 -13.70 -21.77 1.40
C GLU A 28 -13.22 -21.63 2.84
N LEU A 29 -13.97 -22.10 3.82
CA LEU A 29 -13.54 -22.11 5.22
C LEU A 29 -12.29 -22.97 5.41
N ARG A 30 -12.18 -24.10 4.72
CA ARG A 30 -11.00 -24.97 4.74
C ARG A 30 -9.80 -24.23 4.15
N ARG A 31 -9.97 -23.58 3.00
CA ARG A 31 -8.94 -22.75 2.38
C ARG A 31 -8.46 -21.66 3.31
N LEU A 32 -9.37 -20.86 3.88
CA LEU A 32 -9.03 -19.77 4.81
C LEU A 32 -8.29 -20.29 6.05
N ARG A 33 -8.68 -21.46 6.58
CA ARG A 33 -8.01 -22.07 7.74
C ARG A 33 -6.60 -22.58 7.41
N SER A 34 -6.32 -22.93 6.16
CA SER A 34 -4.99 -23.33 5.70
C SER A 34 -4.06 -22.16 5.40
N MET A 35 -4.59 -20.93 5.30
CA MET A 35 -3.78 -19.75 5.04
C MET A 35 -2.93 -19.35 6.25
N PRO A 36 -1.77 -18.71 6.01
CA PRO A 36 -0.92 -18.23 7.10
C PRO A 36 -1.69 -17.27 8.03
N ARG A 37 -1.47 -17.41 9.34
CA ARG A 37 -1.98 -16.46 10.35
C ARG A 37 -1.00 -15.33 10.65
N VAL A 38 0.24 -15.49 10.22
CA VAL A 38 1.31 -14.52 10.38
C VAL A 38 2.02 -14.38 9.06
N ILE A 39 2.09 -13.19 8.53
CA ILE A 39 2.88 -12.84 7.36
C ILE A 39 4.22 -12.29 7.85
N LYS A 40 5.30 -12.94 7.45
CA LYS A 40 6.64 -12.52 7.84
C LYS A 40 7.13 -11.41 6.89
N GLY A 41 7.32 -10.21 7.41
CA GLY A 41 7.76 -9.05 6.62
C GLY A 41 9.11 -9.26 5.94
N LYS A 42 10.02 -10.02 6.58
CA LYS A 42 11.34 -10.36 6.03
C LYS A 42 11.28 -11.19 4.74
N ASP A 43 10.18 -11.93 4.53
CA ASP A 43 10.01 -12.79 3.36
C ASP A 43 9.36 -12.04 2.17
N LEU A 44 9.01 -10.76 2.37
CA LEU A 44 8.39 -9.90 1.37
C LEU A 44 9.39 -8.90 0.82
N LEU A 45 9.33 -8.68 -0.48
CA LEU A 45 10.17 -7.69 -1.16
C LEU A 45 9.45 -6.34 -1.24
N PHE A 46 10.25 -5.27 -1.23
CA PHE A 46 9.77 -3.98 -1.66
C PHE A 46 9.61 -3.93 -3.18
N ASN A 47 8.54 -3.31 -3.61
CA ASN A 47 8.22 -3.04 -5.00
C ASN A 47 8.23 -1.53 -5.25
N ASP A 48 8.07 -1.13 -6.51
CA ASP A 48 8.03 0.26 -6.94
C ASP A 48 9.40 0.96 -6.88
N GLY A 49 9.44 2.23 -6.48
CA GLY A 49 10.63 3.09 -6.49
C GLY A 49 10.58 4.11 -7.64
N PRO A 50 11.62 4.94 -7.77
CA PRO A 50 12.78 5.09 -6.89
C PRO A 50 12.59 6.09 -5.74
N GLN A 51 11.43 6.79 -5.64
CA GLN A 51 11.17 7.78 -4.60
C GLN A 51 10.23 7.25 -3.50
N SER A 52 9.36 6.30 -3.85
CA SER A 52 8.48 5.63 -2.89
C SER A 52 8.40 4.14 -3.21
N PHE A 53 8.41 3.31 -2.19
CA PHE A 53 8.43 1.86 -2.26
C PHE A 53 7.27 1.30 -1.46
N SER A 54 6.78 0.12 -1.84
CA SER A 54 5.71 -0.56 -1.13
C SER A 54 6.04 -2.01 -0.86
N LYS A 55 5.64 -2.51 0.31
CA LYS A 55 5.76 -3.92 0.71
C LYS A 55 4.37 -4.39 1.13
N HIS A 56 3.79 -5.30 0.37
CA HIS A 56 2.41 -5.73 0.55
C HIS A 56 2.32 -6.96 1.45
N PHE A 57 1.65 -6.82 2.60
CA PHE A 57 1.40 -7.91 3.54
C PHE A 57 0.12 -8.68 3.20
N ILE A 58 -0.95 -7.95 2.91
CA ILE A 58 -2.26 -8.50 2.56
C ILE A 58 -2.74 -7.78 1.32
N GLU A 59 -2.80 -8.49 0.21
CA GLU A 59 -3.31 -7.95 -1.03
C GLU A 59 -4.78 -8.34 -1.25
N PRO A 60 -5.57 -7.50 -1.92
CA PRO A 60 -6.97 -7.82 -2.23
C PRO A 60 -7.14 -9.11 -3.01
N VAL A 61 -6.13 -9.49 -3.79
CA VAL A 61 -6.16 -10.69 -4.64
C VAL A 61 -5.83 -11.97 -3.89
N ASP A 62 -5.26 -11.90 -2.70
CA ASP A 62 -4.90 -13.08 -1.90
C ASP A 62 -6.12 -13.79 -1.34
N GLY A 63 -7.22 -13.04 -1.17
CA GLY A 63 -8.45 -13.56 -0.56
C GLY A 63 -8.27 -13.99 0.89
N MET A 64 -7.28 -13.47 1.60
CA MET A 64 -7.05 -13.73 3.03
C MET A 64 -8.06 -13.00 3.90
N THR A 65 -8.41 -11.80 3.50
CA THR A 65 -9.38 -10.93 4.19
C THR A 65 -10.41 -10.40 3.20
N GLN A 66 -11.58 -10.06 3.71
CA GLN A 66 -12.65 -9.50 2.89
C GLN A 66 -12.61 -7.97 2.83
N THR A 67 -11.96 -7.33 3.79
CA THR A 67 -12.02 -5.87 3.95
C THR A 67 -10.65 -5.20 3.97
N GLN A 68 -9.59 -5.94 4.29
CA GLN A 68 -8.28 -5.34 4.55
C GLN A 68 -7.31 -5.54 3.39
N HIS A 69 -6.74 -4.46 2.92
CA HIS A 69 -5.48 -4.40 2.19
C HIS A 69 -4.47 -3.69 3.10
N VAL A 70 -3.36 -4.35 3.37
CA VAL A 70 -2.33 -3.84 4.30
C VAL A 70 -0.97 -3.88 3.62
N HIS A 71 -0.29 -2.73 3.62
CA HIS A 71 1.06 -2.63 3.10
C HIS A 71 1.87 -1.59 3.86
N LEU A 72 3.18 -1.74 3.82
CA LEU A 72 4.13 -0.72 4.25
C LEU A 72 4.45 0.18 3.06
N GLU A 73 4.46 1.48 3.27
CA GLU A 73 5.08 2.44 2.34
C GLU A 73 6.34 3.02 2.97
N GLU A 74 7.39 3.15 2.15
CA GLU A 74 8.63 3.81 2.52
C GLU A 74 8.96 4.86 1.47
N TYR A 75 9.15 6.08 1.94
CA TYR A 75 9.51 7.22 1.10
C TYR A 75 10.99 7.52 1.27
N GLY A 76 11.75 7.48 0.18
CA GLY A 76 13.15 7.89 0.19
C GLY A 76 13.31 9.36 0.58
N PRO A 77 14.53 9.82 0.92
CA PRO A 77 14.80 11.21 1.26
C PRO A 77 14.26 12.19 0.20
N GLY A 78 13.43 13.17 0.62
CA GLY A 78 12.77 14.12 -0.26
C GLY A 78 11.80 13.51 -1.28
N GLY A 79 11.51 12.22 -1.18
CA GLY A 79 10.72 11.46 -2.14
C GLY A 79 9.23 11.75 -2.08
N ARG A 80 8.54 11.36 -3.17
CA ARG A 80 7.08 11.52 -3.31
C ARG A 80 6.47 10.36 -4.08
N THR A 81 5.16 10.18 -3.90
CA THR A 81 4.36 9.22 -4.68
C THR A 81 3.88 9.81 -6.00
N GLN A 82 3.16 9.02 -6.79
CA GLN A 82 2.27 9.53 -7.84
C GLN A 82 1.18 10.41 -7.23
N LYS A 83 0.65 11.38 -7.99
CA LYS A 83 -0.60 12.05 -7.67
C LYS A 83 -1.74 11.23 -8.25
N HIS A 84 -2.68 10.81 -7.41
CA HIS A 84 -3.79 9.96 -7.84
C HIS A 84 -5.03 10.16 -6.96
N GLY A 85 -6.13 9.65 -7.42
CA GLY A 85 -7.38 9.58 -6.65
C GLY A 85 -7.98 8.18 -6.73
N HIS A 86 -8.70 7.80 -5.70
CA HIS A 86 -9.40 6.52 -5.63
C HIS A 86 -10.66 6.62 -4.77
N VAL A 87 -11.61 5.70 -5.01
CA VAL A 87 -12.89 5.66 -4.28
C VAL A 87 -12.70 5.23 -2.83
N ASN A 88 -11.78 4.30 -2.56
CA ASN A 88 -11.56 3.86 -1.19
C ASN A 88 -10.87 4.93 -0.35
N GLU A 89 -11.19 4.98 0.92
CA GLU A 89 -10.39 5.65 1.91
C GLU A 89 -9.09 4.89 2.22
N ALA A 90 -8.17 5.56 2.92
CA ALA A 90 -6.96 4.96 3.45
C ALA A 90 -6.59 5.62 4.79
N ALA A 91 -6.06 4.82 5.71
CA ALA A 91 -5.41 5.29 6.92
C ALA A 91 -3.91 4.96 6.83
N PHE A 92 -3.08 5.96 7.10
CA PHE A 92 -1.62 5.88 7.11
C PHE A 92 -1.14 6.11 8.54
N TYR A 93 -0.78 5.07 9.26
CA TYR A 93 -0.10 5.20 10.54
C TYR A 93 1.38 5.44 10.30
N ILE A 94 1.88 6.61 10.67
CA ILE A 94 3.27 7.01 10.45
C ILE A 94 4.16 6.32 11.47
N LEU A 95 5.00 5.41 11.00
CA LEU A 95 5.91 4.61 11.83
C LEU A 95 7.21 5.36 12.11
N ASP A 96 7.72 6.10 11.12
CA ASP A 96 8.98 6.82 11.22
C ASP A 96 9.01 8.01 10.26
N GLY A 97 9.77 9.05 10.63
CA GLY A 97 10.00 10.23 9.81
C GLY A 97 8.90 11.30 9.91
N LYS A 98 8.93 12.22 8.96
CA LYS A 98 8.00 13.34 8.84
C LYS A 98 7.75 13.65 7.36
N GLY A 99 6.58 14.15 7.08
CA GLY A 99 6.22 14.50 5.72
C GLY A 99 4.94 15.30 5.67
N TYR A 100 4.34 15.29 4.51
CA TYR A 100 3.03 15.91 4.29
C TYR A 100 2.30 15.24 3.15
N GLU A 101 1.01 15.47 3.13
CA GLU A 101 0.12 15.10 2.04
C GLU A 101 -0.51 16.35 1.45
N ILE A 102 -0.81 16.29 0.15
CA ILE A 102 -1.64 17.30 -0.50
C ILE A 102 -2.92 16.59 -0.92
N HIS A 103 -4.06 17.01 -0.35
CA HIS A 103 -5.39 16.53 -0.65
C HIS A 103 -6.19 17.63 -1.32
N ASP A 104 -6.62 17.45 -2.55
CA ASP A 104 -7.39 18.41 -3.34
C ASP A 104 -6.79 19.84 -3.31
N GLY A 105 -5.45 19.91 -3.26
CA GLY A 105 -4.70 21.17 -3.23
C GLY A 105 -4.38 21.71 -1.83
N ILE A 106 -4.88 21.11 -0.76
CA ILE A 106 -4.62 21.52 0.62
C ILE A 106 -3.54 20.61 1.23
N ARG A 107 -2.56 21.23 1.89
CA ARG A 107 -1.46 20.52 2.56
C ARG A 107 -1.81 20.15 3.99
N TYR A 108 -1.45 18.94 4.38
CA TYR A 108 -1.54 18.38 5.72
C TYR A 108 -0.20 17.76 6.11
N ASP A 109 0.43 18.34 7.14
CA ASP A 109 1.71 17.84 7.67
C ASP A 109 1.49 16.68 8.65
N TRP A 110 2.43 15.74 8.70
CA TRP A 110 2.42 14.62 9.61
C TRP A 110 3.84 14.24 10.08
N SER A 111 3.92 13.55 11.20
CA SER A 111 5.14 13.02 11.81
C SER A 111 4.92 11.62 12.40
N ALA A 112 6.00 10.95 12.78
CA ALA A 112 5.92 9.64 13.43
C ALA A 112 4.97 9.65 14.64
N GLY A 113 4.07 8.67 14.70
CA GLY A 113 2.99 8.55 15.69
C GLY A 113 1.64 9.11 15.24
N ASP A 114 1.59 9.89 14.17
CA ASP A 114 0.34 10.42 13.63
C ASP A 114 -0.41 9.39 12.76
N VAL A 115 -1.71 9.65 12.57
CA VAL A 115 -2.52 8.97 11.56
C VAL A 115 -2.98 9.98 10.52
N ALA A 116 -2.51 9.84 9.29
CA ALA A 116 -3.02 10.60 8.16
C ALA A 116 -4.19 9.84 7.51
N ILE A 117 -5.24 10.56 7.11
CA ILE A 117 -6.45 9.95 6.53
C ILE A 117 -6.67 10.51 5.14
N VAL A 118 -6.68 9.61 4.15
CA VAL A 118 -7.11 9.92 2.80
C VAL A 118 -8.60 9.58 2.68
N HIS A 119 -9.43 10.60 2.52
CA HIS A 119 -10.87 10.43 2.32
C HIS A 119 -11.19 9.84 0.94
N MET A 120 -12.35 9.22 0.84
CA MET A 120 -12.86 8.70 -0.44
C MET A 120 -12.93 9.80 -1.50
N ASN A 121 -12.61 9.44 -2.74
CA ASN A 121 -12.62 10.33 -3.92
C ASN A 121 -11.67 11.55 -3.83
N CYS A 122 -10.76 11.57 -2.89
CA CYS A 122 -9.76 12.62 -2.77
C CYS A 122 -8.62 12.41 -3.77
N VAL A 123 -8.23 13.46 -4.49
CA VAL A 123 -7.00 13.48 -5.29
C VAL A 123 -5.84 13.89 -4.38
N HIS A 124 -4.90 13.00 -4.18
CA HIS A 124 -3.84 13.18 -3.19
C HIS A 124 -2.46 12.77 -3.69
N GLN A 125 -1.44 13.22 -2.95
CA GLN A 125 -0.04 12.87 -3.15
C GLN A 125 0.69 12.96 -1.81
N HIS A 126 1.59 12.00 -1.53
CA HIS A 126 2.39 11.94 -0.30
C HIS A 126 3.81 12.40 -0.56
N PHE A 127 4.42 13.04 0.43
CA PHE A 127 5.77 13.62 0.35
C PHE A 127 6.54 13.35 1.64
N ASN A 128 7.77 12.92 1.51
CA ASN A 128 8.74 12.96 2.60
C ASN A 128 9.34 14.37 2.68
N ALA A 129 9.19 15.03 3.83
CA ALA A 129 9.72 16.37 4.05
C ALA A 129 11.19 16.39 4.49
N ASP A 130 11.79 15.23 4.73
CA ASP A 130 13.18 15.13 5.15
C ASP A 130 14.07 14.75 3.96
N GLY A 131 15.03 15.58 3.64
CA GLY A 131 16.01 15.36 2.56
C GLY A 131 17.13 14.39 2.92
N MET A 132 17.23 13.93 4.18
CA MET A 132 18.30 13.06 4.63
C MET A 132 17.83 11.69 5.12
N LYS A 133 16.60 11.61 5.63
CA LYS A 133 16.05 10.40 6.24
C LYS A 133 14.82 9.93 5.47
N PRO A 134 14.59 8.61 5.39
CA PRO A 134 13.34 8.07 4.88
C PRO A 134 12.19 8.35 5.84
N ALA A 135 10.96 8.18 5.35
CA ALA A 135 9.77 8.11 6.17
C ALA A 135 9.00 6.83 5.86
N ARG A 136 8.29 6.28 6.85
CA ARG A 136 7.54 5.03 6.76
C ARG A 136 6.13 5.17 7.27
N ALA A 137 5.20 4.52 6.59
CA ALA A 137 3.82 4.42 7.02
C ALA A 137 3.26 3.01 6.84
N LEU A 138 2.51 2.53 7.82
CA LEU A 138 1.65 1.37 7.66
C LEU A 138 0.31 1.84 7.09
N VAL A 139 -0.09 1.26 5.97
CA VAL A 139 -1.27 1.68 5.21
C VAL A 139 -2.34 0.61 5.26
N LEU A 140 -3.55 1.01 5.63
CA LEU A 140 -4.75 0.17 5.68
C LEU A 140 -5.81 0.74 4.74
N LYS A 141 -6.38 -0.14 3.88
CA LYS A 141 -7.37 0.25 2.87
C LYS A 141 -8.47 -0.82 2.75
N PRO A 142 -9.77 -0.47 2.63
CA PRO A 142 -10.85 -1.43 2.45
C PRO A 142 -11.02 -1.88 0.97
N LYS A 143 -9.93 -2.01 0.22
CA LYS A 143 -9.95 -2.35 -1.21
C LYS A 143 -10.67 -3.66 -1.55
N PRO A 144 -10.47 -4.79 -0.81
CA PRO A 144 -11.13 -6.05 -1.17
C PRO A 144 -12.64 -5.96 -1.23
N MET A 145 -13.23 -5.24 -0.28
CA MET A 145 -14.68 -5.04 -0.23
C MET A 145 -15.19 -4.24 -1.44
N LEU A 146 -14.50 -3.16 -1.79
CA LEU A 146 -14.87 -2.36 -2.98
C LEU A 146 -14.67 -3.11 -4.29
N MET A 147 -13.63 -3.96 -4.36
CA MET A 147 -13.43 -4.86 -5.51
C MET A 147 -14.59 -5.86 -5.64
N PHE A 148 -15.03 -6.43 -4.53
CA PHE A 148 -16.17 -7.36 -4.52
C PHE A 148 -17.45 -6.68 -5.01
N MET A 149 -17.68 -5.42 -4.64
CA MET A 149 -18.85 -4.65 -5.08
C MET A 149 -18.69 -4.04 -6.48
N ASN A 150 -17.58 -4.29 -7.20
CA ASN A 150 -17.25 -3.62 -8.47
C ASN A 150 -17.21 -2.09 -8.39
N MET A 151 -16.87 -1.55 -7.24
CA MET A 151 -16.80 -0.11 -6.95
C MET A 151 -15.39 0.42 -6.79
N LEU A 152 -14.37 -0.38 -7.09
CA LEU A 152 -12.97 0.05 -6.98
C LEU A 152 -12.58 0.85 -8.23
N PHE A 153 -12.65 2.17 -8.13
CA PHE A 153 -12.16 3.09 -9.15
C PHE A 153 -10.93 3.84 -8.65
N GLN A 154 -9.94 3.97 -9.51
CA GLN A 154 -8.76 4.79 -9.26
C GLN A 154 -8.25 5.40 -10.56
N LYS A 155 -7.64 6.60 -10.46
CA LYS A 155 -7.07 7.31 -11.59
C LYS A 155 -5.75 7.98 -11.20
N SER A 156 -4.72 7.75 -11.97
CA SER A 156 -3.48 8.52 -11.88
C SER A 156 -3.68 9.90 -12.55
N VAL A 157 -3.23 10.96 -11.87
CA VAL A 157 -3.25 12.35 -12.36
C VAL A 157 -1.83 12.76 -12.77
N ILE A 158 -0.84 12.45 -11.94
CA ILE A 158 0.58 12.57 -12.25
C ILE A 158 1.22 11.22 -12.00
N PRO A 159 1.94 10.66 -12.98
CA PRO A 159 2.58 9.36 -12.82
C PRO A 159 3.63 9.39 -11.70
N ARG A 160 4.00 8.21 -11.23
CA ARG A 160 5.10 8.03 -10.28
C ARG A 160 6.38 8.58 -10.89
N PRO A 161 7.23 9.27 -10.10
CA PRO A 161 8.56 9.66 -10.56
C PRO A 161 9.38 8.46 -11.04
N THR A 162 10.09 8.61 -12.13
CA THR A 162 10.98 7.57 -12.68
C THR A 162 12.43 7.71 -12.23
N ASP A 163 12.77 8.89 -11.71
CA ASP A 163 14.11 9.22 -11.23
C ASP A 163 14.09 9.43 -9.70
N PRO A 164 15.18 9.08 -9.00
CA PRO A 164 15.32 9.42 -7.58
C PRO A 164 15.44 10.95 -7.41
N THR A 165 15.13 11.43 -6.21
CA THR A 165 15.52 12.80 -5.85
C THR A 165 17.05 12.91 -5.77
N PRO A 166 17.64 14.10 -5.88
CA PRO A 166 19.09 14.28 -5.68
C PRO A 166 19.54 13.70 -4.33
N GLU A 167 18.75 13.90 -3.27
CA GLU A 167 19.00 13.47 -1.90
C GLU A 167 18.80 11.95 -1.73
N GLY A 168 17.84 11.39 -2.46
CA GLY A 168 17.50 9.97 -2.44
C GLY A 168 18.29 9.10 -3.43
N ARG A 169 19.34 9.65 -4.05
CA ARG A 169 20.15 8.90 -5.01
C ARG A 169 20.86 7.75 -4.30
N GLY A 170 20.61 6.53 -4.77
CA GLY A 170 21.16 5.31 -4.19
C GLY A 170 20.40 4.82 -2.94
N PHE A 171 19.29 5.45 -2.57
CA PHE A 171 18.45 4.97 -1.49
C PHE A 171 17.83 3.61 -1.84
N VAL A 172 17.94 2.68 -0.89
CA VAL A 172 17.30 1.35 -0.94
C VAL A 172 16.51 1.18 0.35
N PRO A 173 15.21 0.82 0.26
CA PRO A 173 14.39 0.59 1.45
C PRO A 173 14.90 -0.60 2.24
N ARG A 174 14.91 -0.50 3.57
CA ARG A 174 15.40 -1.55 4.46
C ARG A 174 14.27 -2.40 5.01
N HIS A 175 14.55 -3.67 5.22
CA HIS A 175 13.67 -4.52 6.00
C HIS A 175 13.66 -4.06 7.46
N PHE A 176 12.49 -4.11 8.10
CA PHE A 176 12.30 -3.62 9.46
C PHE A 176 13.20 -4.35 10.48
N GLU A 177 13.51 -5.62 10.22
CA GLU A 177 14.39 -6.44 11.06
C GLU A 177 15.84 -5.95 11.09
N GLU A 178 16.29 -5.25 10.05
CA GLU A 178 17.63 -4.65 9.99
C GLU A 178 17.75 -3.49 10.99
N ASP A 179 16.65 -2.78 11.24
CA ASP A 179 16.62 -1.66 12.20
C ASP A 179 16.65 -2.18 13.66
N LEU A 180 16.12 -3.39 13.92
CA LEU A 180 16.13 -4.00 15.24
C LEU A 180 17.52 -4.49 15.66
N ASN A 181 18.39 -4.79 14.70
CA ASN A 181 19.73 -5.29 14.92
C ASN A 181 20.79 -4.15 15.03
N HIS A 182 20.40 -2.92 14.79
CA HIS A 182 21.24 -1.73 14.93
C HIS A 182 20.59 -0.73 15.89
N PRO A 183 20.65 -0.97 17.21
CA PRO A 183 20.19 0.01 18.19
C PRO A 183 20.97 1.31 17.99
N LYS A 184 20.23 2.42 17.94
CA LYS A 184 20.76 3.77 17.76
C LYS A 184 21.65 4.18 18.93
#